data_425366f56674dc8f444efc570768cdd4
#
_entry.id   425366f56674dc8f444efc570768cdd4
#
_cell.length_a   1.000
_cell.length_b   1.000
_cell.length_c   1.000
_cell.angle_alpha   90.00
_cell.angle_beta   90.00
_cell.angle_gamma   90.00
#
_symmetry.space_group_name_H-M   'P 1'
#
loop_
_entity.id
_entity.type
_entity.pdbx_description
1 polymer ?
#
loop_
_entity_poly.entity_id
_entity_poly.type
_entity_poly.pdbx_seq_one_letter_code
_entity_poly.pdbx_strand_id
1 'polypeptide(L)'
;MDTCEILTIFVHSKKIKQIRMATKYGKTWWGQQWLGALKNIDYSNRLSRGASYAKNGMVKEIIFNGNVIKAKVKGSRRTPYNETIVLPIFFNKEIDKLIELIRDQPVVLSKLFNRQLDESVAQMADKAGIPLFPKEWSDLQMYCSCPDWAVPCKHLAAVIYKICMEIDNNPFLVFSLHGVDLLAELESRGIVADSSE
;
A
#
# COMPACT_ATOMS: atom_id res chain seq x y z
N MET A 1 -5.16 -37.21 -25.95
CA MET A 1 -4.95 -35.79 -25.60
C MET A 1 -5.23 -35.71 -24.12
N ASP A 2 -4.15 -35.63 -23.34
CA ASP A 2 -4.19 -35.85 -21.90
C ASP A 2 -4.87 -34.69 -21.13
N THR A 3 -5.74 -35.06 -20.23
CA THR A 3 -6.42 -34.16 -19.28
C THR A 3 -5.46 -33.25 -18.50
N CYS A 4 -4.18 -33.61 -18.42
CA CYS A 4 -3.12 -32.87 -17.76
C CYS A 4 -2.71 -31.59 -18.52
N GLU A 5 -2.69 -31.60 -19.87
CA GLU A 5 -2.35 -30.42 -20.68
C GLU A 5 -3.43 -29.34 -20.63
N ILE A 6 -4.71 -29.73 -20.58
CA ILE A 6 -5.82 -28.77 -20.50
C ILE A 6 -5.82 -28.02 -19.16
N LEU A 7 -5.49 -28.72 -18.07
CA LEU A 7 -5.36 -28.09 -16.73
C LEU A 7 -4.19 -27.11 -16.67
N THR A 8 -3.06 -27.43 -17.31
CA THR A 8 -1.89 -26.56 -17.36
C THR A 8 -2.16 -25.27 -18.14
N ILE A 9 -2.87 -25.36 -19.26
CA ILE A 9 -3.27 -24.21 -20.09
C ILE A 9 -4.27 -23.31 -19.33
N PHE A 10 -5.21 -23.91 -18.58
CA PHE A 10 -6.21 -23.16 -17.82
C PHE A 10 -5.61 -22.42 -16.61
N VAL A 11 -4.65 -23.04 -15.92
CA VAL A 11 -3.90 -22.41 -14.83
C VAL A 11 -3.00 -21.28 -15.35
N HIS A 12 -2.36 -21.49 -16.51
CA HIS A 12 -1.53 -20.47 -17.15
C HIS A 12 -2.36 -19.27 -17.62
N SER A 13 -3.55 -19.52 -18.20
CA SER A 13 -4.47 -18.46 -18.64
C SER A 13 -5.01 -17.63 -17.47
N LYS A 14 -5.33 -18.24 -16.31
CA LYS A 14 -5.73 -17.51 -15.10
C LYS A 14 -4.57 -16.67 -14.52
N LYS A 15 -3.35 -17.22 -14.53
CA LYS A 15 -2.14 -16.51 -14.05
C LYS A 15 -1.80 -15.31 -14.95
N ILE A 16 -1.93 -15.47 -16.28
CA ILE A 16 -1.71 -14.38 -17.25
C ILE A 16 -2.79 -13.29 -17.12
N LYS A 17 -4.05 -13.65 -16.84
CA LYS A 17 -5.11 -12.68 -16.61
C LYS A 17 -4.93 -11.89 -15.32
N GLN A 18 -4.41 -12.55 -14.28
CA GLN A 18 -4.05 -11.92 -13.00
C GLN A 18 -2.85 -10.97 -13.15
N ILE A 19 -1.84 -11.35 -13.93
CA ILE A 19 -0.67 -10.50 -14.25
C ILE A 19 -1.08 -9.27 -15.08
N ARG A 20 -2.02 -9.39 -16.03
CA ARG A 20 -2.52 -8.25 -16.82
C ARG A 20 -3.37 -7.27 -16.00
N MET A 21 -4.03 -7.68 -14.93
CA MET A 21 -4.71 -6.75 -14.02
C MET A 21 -3.73 -6.05 -13.07
N ALA A 22 -2.62 -6.70 -12.70
CA ALA A 22 -1.56 -6.14 -11.87
C ALA A 22 -0.81 -4.97 -12.55
N THR A 23 -0.76 -4.92 -13.88
CA THR A 23 -0.01 -3.88 -14.62
C THR A 23 -0.58 -2.47 -14.50
N LYS A 24 -1.75 -2.27 -13.92
CA LYS A 24 -2.38 -0.95 -13.79
C LYS A 24 -2.20 -0.33 -12.40
N TYR A 25 -2.08 -1.16 -11.38
CA TYR A 25 -1.84 -0.81 -9.99
C TYR A 25 -0.66 -1.65 -9.51
N GLY A 26 0.13 -1.11 -8.61
CA GLY A 26 1.37 -1.75 -8.18
C GLY A 26 2.39 -1.78 -9.31
N LYS A 27 2.67 -0.63 -9.89
CA LYS A 27 3.70 -0.47 -10.93
C LYS A 27 5.09 -0.62 -10.35
N THR A 28 5.27 -0.15 -9.13
CA THR A 28 6.49 -0.27 -8.36
C THR A 28 6.44 -1.50 -7.46
N TRP A 29 7.62 -1.93 -6.98
CA TRP A 29 7.70 -2.96 -5.95
C TRP A 29 6.88 -2.59 -4.71
N TRP A 30 6.92 -1.33 -4.29
CA TRP A 30 6.20 -0.79 -3.13
C TRP A 30 4.68 -0.91 -3.27
N GLY A 31 4.16 -0.53 -4.43
CA GLY A 31 2.74 -0.70 -4.72
C GLY A 31 2.33 -2.18 -4.82
N GLN A 32 3.23 -3.06 -5.28
CA GLN A 32 2.97 -4.51 -5.32
C GLN A 32 2.88 -5.10 -3.91
N GLN A 33 3.75 -4.69 -2.99
CA GLN A 33 3.70 -5.10 -1.59
C GLN A 33 2.39 -4.64 -0.92
N TRP A 34 2.00 -3.38 -1.15
CA TRP A 34 0.72 -2.87 -0.66
C TRP A 34 -0.47 -3.71 -1.13
N LEU A 35 -0.50 -4.08 -2.40
CA LEU A 35 -1.56 -4.92 -2.95
C LEU A 35 -1.44 -6.40 -2.53
N GLY A 36 -0.33 -6.79 -1.95
CA GLY A 36 -0.12 -8.16 -1.48
C GLY A 36 -1.20 -8.64 -0.52
N ALA A 37 -1.65 -7.77 0.38
CA ALA A 37 -2.75 -8.04 1.32
C ALA A 37 -4.10 -8.30 0.64
N LEU A 38 -4.29 -7.82 -0.60
CA LEU A 38 -5.51 -8.01 -1.38
C LEU A 38 -5.63 -9.41 -2.00
N LYS A 39 -4.53 -10.14 -2.12
CA LYS A 39 -4.49 -11.38 -2.92
C LYS A 39 -5.33 -12.51 -2.35
N ASN A 40 -5.64 -12.50 -1.06
CA ASN A 40 -6.26 -13.62 -0.37
C ASN A 40 -7.77 -13.44 -0.09
N ILE A 41 -8.45 -12.43 -0.66
CA ILE A 41 -9.73 -11.96 -0.08
C ILE A 41 -10.93 -12.01 -1.02
N ASP A 42 -10.77 -12.19 -2.34
CA ASP A 42 -11.92 -11.98 -3.21
C ASP A 42 -12.62 -13.26 -3.67
N TYR A 43 -13.70 -13.59 -2.97
CA TYR A 43 -14.69 -14.57 -3.42
C TYR A 43 -15.87 -13.94 -4.20
N SER A 44 -15.90 -12.61 -4.41
CA SER A 44 -17.13 -11.92 -4.83
C SER A 44 -16.98 -10.84 -5.91
N ASN A 45 -15.91 -10.81 -6.68
CA ASN A 45 -15.62 -9.77 -7.68
C ASN A 45 -15.59 -8.31 -7.13
N ARG A 46 -15.53 -8.12 -5.80
CA ARG A 46 -15.51 -6.79 -5.19
C ARG A 46 -14.22 -6.05 -5.50
N LEU A 47 -13.10 -6.75 -5.52
CA LEU A 47 -11.80 -6.18 -5.87
C LEU A 47 -11.78 -5.69 -7.32
N SER A 48 -12.28 -6.48 -8.27
CA SER A 48 -12.34 -6.06 -9.68
C SER A 48 -13.23 -4.83 -9.87
N ARG A 49 -14.36 -4.76 -9.13
CA ARG A 49 -15.24 -3.59 -9.12
C ARG A 49 -14.57 -2.38 -8.45
N GLY A 50 -13.82 -2.57 -7.36
CA GLY A 50 -13.01 -1.54 -6.71
C GLY A 50 -11.95 -0.97 -7.63
N ALA A 51 -11.20 -1.82 -8.32
CA ALA A 51 -10.22 -1.42 -9.34
C ALA A 51 -10.87 -0.58 -10.46
N SER A 52 -12.05 -1.00 -10.94
CA SER A 52 -12.81 -0.24 -11.93
C SER A 52 -13.25 1.12 -11.40
N TYR A 53 -13.71 1.20 -10.14
CA TYR A 53 -14.10 2.46 -9.49
C TYR A 53 -12.91 3.42 -9.37
N ALA A 54 -11.76 2.94 -8.91
CA ALA A 54 -10.53 3.75 -8.82
C ALA A 54 -10.12 4.27 -10.21
N LYS A 55 -10.15 3.39 -11.22
CA LYS A 55 -9.82 3.73 -12.62
C LYS A 55 -10.71 4.83 -13.19
N ASN A 56 -12.01 4.75 -12.91
CA ASN A 56 -13.02 5.63 -13.51
C ASN A 56 -13.22 6.92 -12.69
N GLY A 57 -12.29 7.24 -11.78
CA GLY A 57 -12.33 8.47 -10.99
C GLY A 57 -13.51 8.53 -10.02
N MET A 58 -14.00 7.38 -9.54
CA MET A 58 -15.09 7.34 -8.56
C MET A 58 -14.62 7.76 -7.17
N VAL A 59 -13.33 7.64 -6.85
CA VAL A 59 -12.72 8.26 -5.66
C VAL A 59 -12.58 9.75 -5.96
N LYS A 60 -13.45 10.56 -5.34
CA LYS A 60 -13.55 12.00 -5.60
C LYS A 60 -12.58 12.81 -4.77
N GLU A 61 -12.32 12.32 -3.57
CA GLU A 61 -11.43 12.95 -2.60
C GLU A 61 -10.71 11.87 -1.83
N ILE A 62 -9.44 12.07 -1.54
CA ILE A 62 -8.67 11.26 -0.61
C ILE A 62 -7.75 12.20 0.18
N ILE A 63 -7.75 12.03 1.50
CA ILE A 63 -6.96 12.85 2.44
C ILE A 63 -6.16 11.89 3.31
N PHE A 64 -4.86 12.11 3.35
CA PHE A 64 -3.93 11.41 4.21
C PHE A 64 -3.64 12.29 5.44
N ASN A 65 -3.92 11.78 6.63
CA ASN A 65 -3.64 12.45 7.89
C ASN A 65 -2.95 11.45 8.84
N GLY A 66 -1.63 11.38 8.73
CA GLY A 66 -0.86 10.33 9.39
C GLY A 66 -1.41 8.95 9.03
N ASN A 67 -1.72 8.16 10.03
CA ASN A 67 -2.25 6.80 9.87
C ASN A 67 -3.75 6.72 9.52
N VAL A 68 -4.43 7.85 9.41
CA VAL A 68 -5.86 7.91 9.08
C VAL A 68 -6.05 8.41 7.66
N ILE A 69 -6.66 7.59 6.83
CA ILE A 69 -7.02 7.93 5.45
C ILE A 69 -8.53 8.14 5.40
N LYS A 70 -8.96 9.30 4.93
CA LYS A 70 -10.37 9.61 4.67
C LYS A 70 -10.58 9.79 3.18
N ALA A 71 -11.69 9.27 2.66
CA ALA A 71 -12.02 9.40 1.26
C ALA A 71 -13.51 9.61 1.02
N LYS A 72 -13.84 10.15 -0.16
CA LYS A 72 -15.21 10.24 -0.66
C LYS A 72 -15.30 9.50 -1.99
N VAL A 73 -16.15 8.48 -2.03
CA VAL A 73 -16.31 7.65 -3.23
C VAL A 73 -17.72 7.77 -3.78
N LYS A 74 -17.82 8.14 -5.06
CA LYS A 74 -19.11 8.18 -5.77
C LYS A 74 -19.61 6.76 -6.00
N GLY A 75 -20.81 6.50 -5.50
CA GLY A 75 -21.53 5.26 -5.74
C GLY A 75 -22.85 5.52 -6.46
N SER A 76 -23.87 4.69 -6.19
CA SER A 76 -25.21 4.81 -6.78
C SER A 76 -26.00 6.01 -6.27
N ARG A 77 -25.69 6.50 -5.06
CA ARG A 77 -26.37 7.67 -4.48
C ARG A 77 -25.88 8.97 -5.09
N ARG A 78 -26.70 10.03 -4.96
CA ARG A 78 -26.33 11.39 -5.37
C ARG A 78 -25.13 11.90 -4.57
N THR A 79 -25.13 11.69 -3.25
CA THR A 79 -24.04 12.03 -2.33
C THR A 79 -22.99 10.91 -2.32
N PRO A 80 -21.70 11.23 -2.37
CA PRO A 80 -20.64 10.23 -2.20
C PRO A 80 -20.73 9.54 -0.83
N TYR A 81 -20.20 8.33 -0.77
CA TYR A 81 -19.96 7.61 0.48
C TYR A 81 -18.67 8.11 1.14
N ASN A 82 -18.65 8.06 2.47
CA ASN A 82 -17.47 8.38 3.26
C ASN A 82 -16.77 7.08 3.65
N GLU A 83 -15.48 7.02 3.39
CA GLU A 83 -14.60 5.92 3.74
C GLU A 83 -13.55 6.41 4.74
N THR A 84 -13.21 5.53 5.66
CA THR A 84 -12.10 5.71 6.59
C THR A 84 -11.28 4.42 6.63
N ILE A 85 -9.97 4.55 6.49
CA ILE A 85 -9.01 3.45 6.65
C ILE A 85 -7.98 3.93 7.67
N VAL A 86 -7.71 3.11 8.68
CA VAL A 86 -6.71 3.42 9.72
C VAL A 86 -5.68 2.30 9.76
N LEU A 87 -4.42 2.66 9.67
CA LEU A 87 -3.29 1.76 9.84
C LEU A 87 -2.76 1.84 11.29
N PRO A 88 -2.08 0.78 11.79
CA PRO A 88 -1.37 0.86 13.04
C PRO A 88 -0.23 1.90 12.96
N ILE A 89 -0.02 2.64 14.03
CA ILE A 89 1.12 3.58 14.14
C ILE A 89 2.36 2.82 14.60
N PHE A 90 3.55 3.28 14.19
CA PHE A 90 4.80 2.80 14.74
C PHE A 90 5.13 3.57 16.03
N PHE A 91 5.62 2.83 17.02
CA PHE A 91 6.11 3.42 18.27
C PHE A 91 7.58 3.81 18.13
N ASN A 92 8.03 4.75 18.96
CA ASN A 92 9.41 5.27 18.93
C ASN A 92 10.46 4.14 18.93
N LYS A 93 10.26 3.09 19.75
CA LYS A 93 11.17 1.96 19.82
C LYS A 93 11.35 1.23 18.48
N GLU A 94 10.29 1.12 17.68
CA GLU A 94 10.33 0.51 16.34
C GLU A 94 11.06 1.44 15.37
N ILE A 95 10.79 2.74 15.46
CA ILE A 95 11.44 3.77 14.64
C ILE A 95 12.95 3.79 14.94
N ASP A 96 13.33 3.82 16.23
CA ASP A 96 14.73 3.81 16.64
C ASP A 96 15.48 2.61 16.08
N LYS A 97 14.90 1.43 16.21
CA LYS A 97 15.48 0.19 15.68
C LYS A 97 15.65 0.22 14.16
N LEU A 98 14.66 0.77 13.43
CA LEU A 98 14.76 0.91 11.97
C LEU A 98 15.88 1.90 11.59
N ILE A 99 15.94 3.04 12.26
CA ILE A 99 16.98 4.05 12.00
C ILE A 99 18.38 3.50 12.29
N GLU A 100 18.57 2.73 13.36
CA GLU A 100 19.85 2.06 13.62
C GLU A 100 20.27 1.13 12.49
N LEU A 101 19.35 0.33 11.96
CA LEU A 101 19.62 -0.55 10.83
C LEU A 101 19.97 0.21 9.53
N ILE A 102 19.36 1.37 9.32
CA ILE A 102 19.60 2.21 8.14
C ILE A 102 20.91 2.98 8.28
N ARG A 103 21.26 3.45 9.47
CA ARG A 103 22.46 4.26 9.75
C ARG A 103 23.74 3.62 9.23
N ASP A 104 23.85 2.30 9.37
CA ASP A 104 25.04 1.56 9.00
C ASP A 104 25.07 1.20 7.49
N GLN A 105 24.18 1.80 6.69
CA GLN A 105 24.03 1.50 5.27
C GLN A 105 24.22 2.76 4.39
N PRO A 106 25.45 3.18 4.09
CA PRO A 106 25.71 4.44 3.38
C PRO A 106 25.01 4.53 2.02
N VAL A 107 24.97 3.41 1.28
CA VAL A 107 24.30 3.35 -0.04
C VAL A 107 22.79 3.59 0.10
N VAL A 108 22.15 3.03 1.15
CA VAL A 108 20.72 3.21 1.42
C VAL A 108 20.47 4.66 1.82
N LEU A 109 21.29 5.24 2.70
CA LEU A 109 21.20 6.64 3.10
C LEU A 109 21.31 7.58 1.89
N SER A 110 22.30 7.38 1.02
CA SER A 110 22.44 8.17 -0.21
C SER A 110 21.19 8.12 -1.07
N LYS A 111 20.58 6.95 -1.25
CA LYS A 111 19.31 6.80 -1.98
C LYS A 111 18.17 7.53 -1.29
N LEU A 112 18.03 7.39 0.03
CA LEU A 112 16.97 8.04 0.83
C LEU A 112 17.02 9.56 0.70
N PHE A 113 18.20 10.16 0.81
CA PHE A 113 18.38 11.61 0.65
C PHE A 113 18.11 12.08 -0.80
N ASN A 114 18.31 11.21 -1.78
CA ASN A 114 17.89 11.46 -3.17
C ASN A 114 16.40 11.12 -3.42
N ARG A 115 15.59 10.99 -2.38
CA ARG A 115 14.16 10.64 -2.46
C ARG A 115 13.88 9.31 -3.16
N GLN A 116 14.83 8.39 -3.10
CA GLN A 116 14.71 7.03 -3.61
C GLN A 116 14.60 6.05 -2.44
N LEU A 117 13.47 5.37 -2.33
CA LEU A 117 13.27 4.36 -1.31
C LEU A 117 13.68 3.00 -1.85
N ASP A 118 14.78 2.45 -1.32
CA ASP A 118 15.31 1.14 -1.70
C ASP A 118 14.50 0.00 -1.04
N GLU A 119 14.30 -1.09 -1.77
CA GLU A 119 13.57 -2.26 -1.26
C GLU A 119 14.25 -2.89 -0.02
N SER A 120 15.56 -2.74 0.13
CA SER A 120 16.30 -3.21 1.30
C SER A 120 15.81 -2.59 2.62
N VAL A 121 15.23 -1.38 2.58
CA VAL A 121 14.62 -0.74 3.77
C VAL A 121 13.44 -1.57 4.27
N ALA A 122 12.62 -2.12 3.38
CA ALA A 122 11.53 -3.01 3.79
C ALA A 122 12.04 -4.34 4.35
N GLN A 123 13.12 -4.88 3.80
CA GLN A 123 13.76 -6.08 4.33
C GLN A 123 14.35 -5.86 5.73
N MET A 124 14.95 -4.68 5.98
CA MET A 124 15.43 -4.28 7.29
C MET A 124 14.27 -4.14 8.29
N ALA A 125 13.18 -3.49 7.87
CA ALA A 125 11.99 -3.35 8.68
C ALA A 125 11.38 -4.73 9.05
N ASP A 126 11.28 -5.65 8.09
CA ASP A 126 10.77 -7.00 8.34
C ASP A 126 11.67 -7.78 9.32
N LYS A 127 13.00 -7.74 9.16
CA LYS A 127 13.96 -8.31 10.12
C LYS A 127 13.86 -7.68 11.50
N ALA A 128 13.51 -6.40 11.58
CA ALA A 128 13.28 -5.69 12.83
C ALA A 128 11.93 -6.03 13.47
N GLY A 129 11.06 -6.75 12.76
CA GLY A 129 9.69 -7.05 13.19
C GLY A 129 8.73 -5.88 13.00
N ILE A 130 9.05 -4.94 12.10
CA ILE A 130 8.25 -3.75 11.81
C ILE A 130 7.39 -4.01 10.57
N PRO A 131 6.06 -4.12 10.66
CA PRO A 131 5.19 -4.45 9.55
C PRO A 131 4.90 -3.20 8.69
N LEU A 132 5.71 -2.94 7.67
CA LEU A 132 5.50 -1.82 6.74
C LEU A 132 4.25 -1.98 5.87
N PHE A 133 3.80 -3.21 5.66
CA PHE A 133 2.64 -3.51 4.82
C PHE A 133 1.66 -4.39 5.58
N PRO A 134 0.35 -4.19 5.38
CA PRO A 134 -0.64 -5.09 5.93
C PRO A 134 -0.43 -6.49 5.33
N LYS A 135 -0.53 -7.51 6.16
CA LYS A 135 -0.48 -8.93 5.74
C LYS A 135 -1.87 -9.46 5.46
N GLU A 136 -2.85 -8.91 6.17
CA GLU A 136 -4.26 -9.26 6.07
C GLU A 136 -5.14 -8.01 6.14
N TRP A 137 -6.40 -8.15 5.75
CA TRP A 137 -7.38 -7.08 5.88
C TRP A 137 -7.66 -6.67 7.32
N SER A 138 -7.56 -7.63 8.24
CA SER A 138 -7.72 -7.42 9.68
C SER A 138 -6.68 -6.46 10.28
N ASP A 139 -5.55 -6.27 9.60
CA ASP A 139 -4.52 -5.31 10.00
C ASP A 139 -4.95 -3.86 9.78
N LEU A 140 -6.01 -3.66 8.98
CA LEU A 140 -6.58 -2.36 8.68
C LEU A 140 -7.95 -2.20 9.35
N GLN A 141 -8.14 -1.11 10.09
CA GLN A 141 -9.49 -0.74 10.52
C GLN A 141 -10.16 0.02 9.37
N MET A 142 -11.28 -0.49 8.89
CA MET A 142 -11.94 0.05 7.70
C MET A 142 -13.41 0.29 7.94
N TYR A 143 -13.89 1.46 7.49
CA TYR A 143 -15.29 1.86 7.55
C TYR A 143 -15.74 2.46 6.22
N CYS A 144 -16.96 2.16 5.81
CA CYS A 144 -17.63 2.78 4.68
C CYS A 144 -19.10 3.06 5.05
N SER A 145 -19.60 4.24 4.72
CA SER A 145 -21.01 4.63 4.96
C SER A 145 -22.01 4.02 3.97
N CYS A 146 -21.59 3.07 3.12
CA CYS A 146 -22.52 2.38 2.21
C CYS A 146 -23.32 1.29 2.92
N PRO A 147 -24.46 0.86 2.36
CA PRO A 147 -25.29 -0.17 2.96
C PRO A 147 -24.74 -1.61 2.79
N ASP A 148 -23.61 -1.78 2.09
CA ASP A 148 -22.95 -3.08 1.94
C ASP A 148 -22.27 -3.45 3.26
N TRP A 149 -22.66 -4.58 3.85
CA TRP A 149 -22.12 -5.07 5.12
C TRP A 149 -20.71 -5.64 5.02
N ALA A 150 -20.24 -5.91 3.80
CA ALA A 150 -18.93 -6.54 3.62
C ALA A 150 -17.78 -5.54 3.75
N VAL A 151 -16.73 -5.98 4.43
CA VAL A 151 -15.47 -5.25 4.58
C VAL A 151 -14.35 -6.13 3.98
N PRO A 152 -13.66 -5.63 2.93
CA PRO A 152 -13.92 -4.39 2.22
C PRO A 152 -15.10 -4.49 1.26
N CYS A 153 -15.92 -3.44 1.18
CA CYS A 153 -16.86 -3.25 0.08
C CYS A 153 -16.11 -2.71 -1.17
N LYS A 154 -16.80 -2.61 -2.30
CA LYS A 154 -16.20 -2.07 -3.53
C LYS A 154 -15.65 -0.63 -3.40
N HIS A 155 -16.22 0.18 -2.50
CA HIS A 155 -15.77 1.56 -2.28
C HIS A 155 -14.46 1.60 -1.50
N LEU A 156 -14.35 0.82 -0.41
CA LEU A 156 -13.09 0.63 0.31
C LEU A 156 -12.01 0.03 -0.61
N ALA A 157 -12.35 -0.98 -1.39
CA ALA A 157 -11.43 -1.54 -2.37
C ALA A 157 -10.93 -0.47 -3.36
N ALA A 158 -11.81 0.44 -3.81
CA ALA A 158 -11.39 1.54 -4.68
C ALA A 158 -10.41 2.49 -4.01
N VAL A 159 -10.60 2.80 -2.72
CA VAL A 159 -9.67 3.63 -1.94
C VAL A 159 -8.31 2.94 -1.81
N ILE A 160 -8.28 1.64 -1.54
CA ILE A 160 -7.03 0.88 -1.44
C ILE A 160 -6.25 0.89 -2.75
N TYR A 161 -6.93 0.74 -3.90
CA TYR A 161 -6.28 0.89 -5.21
C TYR A 161 -5.77 2.33 -5.45
N LYS A 162 -6.47 3.33 -4.93
CA LYS A 162 -6.01 4.72 -5.02
C LYS A 162 -4.77 4.95 -4.15
N ILE A 163 -4.74 4.41 -2.93
CA ILE A 163 -3.55 4.43 -2.06
C ILE A 163 -2.36 3.76 -2.77
N CYS A 164 -2.57 2.61 -3.42
CA CYS A 164 -1.53 1.95 -4.21
C CYS A 164 -0.95 2.86 -5.29
N MET A 165 -1.77 3.63 -5.99
CA MET A 165 -1.30 4.59 -6.99
C MET A 165 -0.46 5.71 -6.36
N GLU A 166 -0.84 6.19 -5.19
CA GLU A 166 -0.07 7.21 -4.47
C GLU A 166 1.26 6.65 -3.96
N ILE A 167 1.31 5.39 -3.49
CA ILE A 167 2.54 4.69 -3.14
C ILE A 167 3.43 4.48 -4.37
N ASP A 168 2.86 4.13 -5.53
CA ASP A 168 3.60 4.01 -6.79
C ASP A 168 4.28 5.34 -7.19
N ASN A 169 3.66 6.48 -6.86
CA ASN A 169 4.19 7.81 -7.15
C ASN A 169 5.15 8.30 -6.06
N ASN A 170 4.89 7.98 -4.80
CA ASN A 170 5.70 8.36 -3.65
C ASN A 170 5.78 7.18 -2.66
N PRO A 171 6.81 6.35 -2.72
CA PRO A 171 6.94 5.19 -1.84
C PRO A 171 7.12 5.55 -0.36
N PHE A 172 7.59 6.77 -0.03
CA PHE A 172 7.70 7.24 1.35
C PHE A 172 6.33 7.34 2.06
N LEU A 173 5.25 7.36 1.29
CA LEU A 173 3.89 7.31 1.83
C LEU A 173 3.69 6.10 2.74
N VAL A 174 4.36 4.96 2.50
CA VAL A 174 4.25 3.77 3.37
C VAL A 174 4.59 4.10 4.82
N PHE A 175 5.60 4.95 5.06
CA PHE A 175 5.97 5.38 6.42
C PHE A 175 4.98 6.40 6.98
N SER A 176 4.59 7.36 6.17
CA SER A 176 3.60 8.38 6.56
C SER A 176 2.26 7.76 6.97
N LEU A 177 1.87 6.64 6.34
CA LEU A 177 0.67 5.86 6.70
C LEU A 177 0.78 5.17 8.07
N HIS A 178 1.96 5.13 8.66
CA HIS A 178 2.22 4.68 10.03
C HIS A 178 2.59 5.82 10.98
N GLY A 179 2.37 7.07 10.54
CA GLY A 179 2.63 8.27 11.33
C GLY A 179 4.11 8.71 11.36
N VAL A 180 4.95 8.21 10.45
CA VAL A 180 6.39 8.46 10.44
C VAL A 180 6.80 9.23 9.19
N ASP A 181 7.51 10.34 9.35
CA ASP A 181 8.33 10.94 8.29
C ASP A 181 9.76 10.41 8.42
N LEU A 182 10.09 9.41 7.60
CA LEU A 182 11.38 8.71 7.69
C LEU A 182 12.57 9.66 7.52
N LEU A 183 12.46 10.67 6.65
CA LEU A 183 13.57 11.59 6.40
C LEU A 183 13.74 12.58 7.57
N ALA A 184 12.64 13.12 8.08
CA ALA A 184 12.67 13.96 9.26
C ALA A 184 13.20 13.20 10.49
N GLU A 185 12.90 11.92 10.63
CA GLU A 185 13.44 11.07 11.68
C GLU A 185 14.95 10.87 11.57
N LEU A 186 15.49 10.68 10.35
CA LEU A 186 16.93 10.62 10.12
C LEU A 186 17.61 11.93 10.45
N GLU A 187 17.09 13.05 9.94
CA GLU A 187 17.62 14.39 10.17
C GLU A 187 17.63 14.76 11.66
N SER A 188 16.55 14.47 12.40
CA SER A 188 16.44 14.74 13.84
C SER A 188 17.49 14.02 14.68
N ARG A 189 18.05 12.92 14.17
CA ARG A 189 19.12 12.13 14.79
C ARG A 189 20.52 12.50 14.27
N GLY A 190 20.63 13.60 13.53
CA GLY A 190 21.89 14.08 12.97
C GLY A 190 22.41 13.26 11.78
N ILE A 191 21.56 12.44 11.18
CA ILE A 191 21.88 11.68 9.97
C ILE A 191 21.44 12.54 8.79
N VAL A 192 22.37 13.25 8.18
CA VAL A 192 22.14 14.19 7.08
C VAL A 192 22.91 13.72 5.84
N ALA A 193 22.49 14.20 4.66
CA ALA A 193 23.29 14.03 3.47
C ALA A 193 24.64 14.72 3.67
N ASP A 194 25.73 14.02 3.39
CA ASP A 194 27.03 14.68 3.31
C ASP A 194 26.95 15.76 2.22
N SER A 195 26.97 16.99 2.65
CA SER A 195 27.20 18.14 1.77
C SER A 195 28.70 18.22 1.47
N SER A 196 29.23 17.19 0.80
CA SER A 196 30.55 17.31 0.19
C SER A 196 30.41 18.25 -1.01
N GLU A 197 30.89 19.49 -0.79
CA GLU A 197 31.19 20.44 -1.84
C GLU A 197 32.08 19.86 -2.92
#